data_b8fcc8decbad15d29de0f11c0bb02912
#
_entry.id   b8fcc8decbad15d29de0f11c0bb02912
#
_cell.length_a   1.000
_cell.length_b   1.000
_cell.length_c   1.000
_cell.angle_alpha   90.00
_cell.angle_beta   90.00
_cell.angle_gamma   90.00
#
_symmetry.space_group_name_H-M   'P 1'
#
loop_
_entity.id
_entity.type
_entity.pdbx_description
1 polymer ?
#
loop_
_entity_poly.entity_id
_entity_poly.type
_entity_poly.pdbx_seq_one_letter_code
_entity_poly.pdbx_strand_id
1 'polypeptide(L)'
;MNESRPDNPQPNRDTMTSSFLWKPTAYALFFGLLFVLIALPGAGPSMWAQEPAATVAVDVKVVTLPVTVRDKHGKIVKDLTKDDFTLQEDGRPQTIRYFSQETNLPLTLGLLVDTSRSQDNVLDAERNASRSFLDQMLVQPKDKAFLIHFDRQVELLQDLTSSHEKLQAALDLLKTPSNRERSNDPSNSPSGSDSGSHHGGGTQFYDAVFLASNELMKKQQGRKALIILSDGVDHGSKTYLESAIEAAQRADTVIYSIYFADSHRDQGQRQPGGMGRGGGGYPGGGGGGWPGGGGGWPGGGGGGGGRGGRGGQSPSDSSRTDGKKILERVSKETGGRFFEVSKKQTVGEIYDSIVEELRTQYSMGYTPDKDSTAAGYHHVTLAVKEPDLTVQTRDGYYADTEVADHKN
;
A
#
# COMPACT_ATOMS: atom_id res chain seq x y z
N MET A 1 -56.52 -48.44 -7.48
CA MET A 1 -55.90 -48.25 -6.15
C MET A 1 -55.07 -46.97 -6.23
N ASN A 2 -55.62 -45.84 -6.16
CA ASN A 2 -56.32 -45.00 -5.17
C ASN A 2 -55.51 -44.87 -3.86
N GLU A 3 -54.83 -43.76 -3.68
CA GLU A 3 -54.49 -43.13 -2.41
C GLU A 3 -53.68 -41.85 -2.73
N SER A 4 -54.31 -40.76 -2.75
CA SER A 4 -54.65 -39.73 -1.75
C SER A 4 -53.42 -38.93 -1.32
N ARG A 5 -53.32 -37.69 -1.89
CA ARG A 5 -52.53 -36.56 -1.38
C ARG A 5 -53.10 -36.07 -0.05
N PRO A 6 -52.29 -35.57 0.86
CA PRO A 6 -52.78 -34.68 1.88
C PRO A 6 -52.49 -33.21 1.51
N ASP A 7 -53.47 -32.41 1.84
CA ASP A 7 -53.63 -30.98 1.68
C ASP A 7 -52.58 -30.17 2.43
N ASN A 8 -52.18 -29.05 1.81
CA ASN A 8 -51.36 -27.98 2.38
C ASN A 8 -52.33 -26.86 2.83
N PRO A 9 -52.36 -26.46 4.10
CA PRO A 9 -53.12 -25.29 4.55
C PRO A 9 -52.36 -23.98 4.30
N GLN A 10 -52.99 -23.08 3.59
CA GLN A 10 -52.62 -21.69 3.44
C GLN A 10 -52.74 -20.92 4.77
N PRO A 11 -51.82 -20.01 5.13
CA PRO A 11 -52.08 -19.08 6.19
C PRO A 11 -52.78 -17.82 5.72
N ASN A 12 -53.80 -17.52 6.47
CA ASN A 12 -54.76 -16.45 6.45
C ASN A 12 -54.09 -15.06 6.43
N ARG A 13 -54.56 -14.20 5.54
CA ARG A 13 -54.28 -12.77 5.54
C ARG A 13 -55.25 -12.10 6.50
N ASP A 14 -54.79 -11.69 7.65
CA ASP A 14 -55.49 -10.70 8.45
C ASP A 14 -54.64 -9.43 8.54
N THR A 15 -55.16 -8.44 7.90
CA THR A 15 -54.78 -7.04 7.96
C THR A 15 -55.08 -6.49 9.35
N MET A 16 -54.02 -6.02 10.05
CA MET A 16 -54.20 -5.08 11.15
C MET A 16 -53.42 -3.81 10.90
N THR A 17 -54.14 -2.87 10.34
CA THR A 17 -53.81 -1.44 10.38
C THR A 17 -54.08 -0.90 11.79
N SER A 18 -53.06 -0.54 12.55
CA SER A 18 -53.20 0.30 13.75
C SER A 18 -52.60 1.67 13.47
N SER A 19 -53.44 2.58 13.07
CA SER A 19 -53.23 4.02 13.05
C SER A 19 -53.17 4.55 14.49
N PHE A 20 -52.02 4.97 14.98
CA PHE A 20 -51.89 5.70 16.23
C PHE A 20 -52.07 7.20 15.93
N LEU A 21 -53.30 7.68 16.11
CA LEU A 21 -53.65 9.09 16.13
C LEU A 21 -53.35 9.68 17.49
N TRP A 22 -52.34 10.54 17.53
CA TRP A 22 -52.06 11.38 18.70
C TRP A 22 -52.96 12.63 18.64
N LYS A 23 -53.90 12.71 19.55
CA LYS A 23 -54.77 13.90 19.76
C LYS A 23 -54.07 14.89 20.67
N PRO A 24 -54.01 16.19 20.34
CA PRO A 24 -53.64 17.21 21.29
C PRO A 24 -54.86 17.58 22.13
N THR A 25 -54.78 17.38 23.44
CA THR A 25 -55.76 17.91 24.40
C THR A 25 -55.46 19.37 24.65
N ALA A 26 -56.42 20.19 24.25
CA ALA A 26 -56.54 21.60 24.59
C ALA A 26 -56.84 21.77 26.09
N TYR A 27 -56.03 22.55 26.78
CA TYR A 27 -56.46 23.23 28.00
C TYR A 27 -56.51 24.73 27.72
N ALA A 28 -57.72 25.19 27.44
CA ALA A 28 -58.06 26.58 27.44
C ALA A 28 -58.87 26.86 28.72
N LEU A 29 -58.67 28.09 29.22
CA LEU A 29 -59.51 28.85 30.12
C LEU A 29 -59.31 28.63 31.64
N PHE A 30 -58.66 29.57 32.23
CA PHE A 30 -59.24 30.47 33.24
C PHE A 30 -58.11 31.25 33.91
N PHE A 31 -58.03 32.55 33.70
CA PHE A 31 -57.95 33.59 34.74
C PHE A 31 -57.73 34.93 34.06
N GLY A 32 -58.85 35.64 33.89
CA GLY A 32 -58.82 37.06 33.71
C GLY A 32 -58.85 37.68 35.09
N LEU A 33 -57.92 38.53 35.39
CA LEU A 33 -58.12 39.60 36.35
C LEU A 33 -57.14 40.74 36.07
N LEU A 34 -57.70 41.80 35.61
CA LEU A 34 -57.51 43.21 35.94
C LEU A 34 -56.18 43.54 36.63
N PHE A 35 -55.25 44.20 35.93
CA PHE A 35 -54.30 45.05 36.61
C PHE A 35 -54.24 46.44 35.96
N VAL A 36 -54.59 47.39 36.80
CA VAL A 36 -54.66 48.84 36.60
C VAL A 36 -53.24 49.37 36.29
N LEU A 37 -53.22 50.22 35.30
CA LEU A 37 -52.19 51.14 34.87
C LEU A 37 -51.59 51.94 36.01
N ILE A 38 -50.29 51.79 36.31
CA ILE A 38 -49.54 52.87 36.98
C ILE A 38 -48.28 53.07 36.11
N ALA A 39 -48.29 54.16 35.36
CA ALA A 39 -47.12 54.67 34.64
C ALA A 39 -46.15 55.31 35.65
N LEU A 40 -44.96 54.70 35.79
CA LEU A 40 -43.81 55.36 36.40
C LEU A 40 -42.64 55.25 35.34
N PRO A 41 -42.09 56.41 34.96
CA PRO A 41 -40.96 56.41 34.08
C PRO A 41 -39.65 56.21 34.88
N GLY A 42 -38.84 55.25 34.50
CA GLY A 42 -37.43 55.21 34.90
C GLY A 42 -37.03 54.04 35.77
N ALA A 43 -36.72 52.95 35.16
CA ALA A 43 -35.64 52.01 35.45
C ALA A 43 -35.88 50.72 34.62
N GLY A 44 -35.47 50.71 33.38
CA GLY A 44 -35.40 49.46 32.60
C GLY A 44 -34.38 48.53 33.25
N PRO A 45 -34.72 47.25 33.53
CA PRO A 45 -33.70 46.29 33.89
C PRO A 45 -32.79 46.15 32.68
N SER A 46 -31.53 46.53 32.86
CA SER A 46 -30.47 46.17 31.91
C SER A 46 -30.47 44.65 31.80
N MET A 47 -31.12 44.11 30.77
CA MET A 47 -30.87 42.72 30.36
C MET A 47 -29.41 42.66 29.90
N TRP A 48 -28.57 42.23 30.79
CA TRP A 48 -27.26 41.80 30.43
C TRP A 48 -27.46 40.58 29.50
N ALA A 49 -27.40 40.85 28.20
CA ALA A 49 -27.26 39.77 27.22
C ALA A 49 -25.96 39.07 27.59
N GLN A 50 -26.07 37.91 28.22
CA GLN A 50 -24.94 36.97 28.28
C GLN A 50 -24.63 36.61 26.84
N GLU A 51 -23.52 37.16 26.32
CA GLU A 51 -22.93 36.65 25.08
C GLU A 51 -22.75 35.16 25.27
N PRO A 52 -23.24 34.33 24.33
CA PRO A 52 -22.96 32.90 24.38
C PRO A 52 -21.43 32.74 24.42
N ALA A 53 -20.93 32.13 25.48
CA ALA A 53 -19.53 31.79 25.59
C ALA A 53 -19.14 31.07 24.28
N ALA A 54 -18.26 31.71 23.52
CA ALA A 54 -17.72 31.08 22.30
C ALA A 54 -17.12 29.75 22.71
N THR A 55 -17.78 28.67 22.36
CA THR A 55 -17.22 27.33 22.51
C THR A 55 -16.11 27.23 21.49
N VAL A 56 -14.88 27.49 21.90
CA VAL A 56 -13.71 27.24 21.10
C VAL A 56 -13.62 25.72 20.97
N ALA A 57 -14.12 25.17 19.86
CA ALA A 57 -13.83 23.82 19.48
C ALA A 57 -12.35 23.77 19.12
N VAL A 58 -11.52 23.34 20.06
CA VAL A 58 -10.12 23.02 19.78
C VAL A 58 -10.16 21.68 19.05
N ASP A 59 -9.93 21.71 17.74
CA ASP A 59 -9.71 20.50 16.95
C ASP A 59 -8.35 19.91 17.39
N VAL A 60 -8.41 18.93 18.27
CA VAL A 60 -7.22 18.27 18.79
C VAL A 60 -6.82 17.18 17.82
N LYS A 61 -5.83 17.45 16.99
CA LYS A 61 -5.28 16.45 16.06
C LYS A 61 -4.63 15.31 16.86
N VAL A 62 -5.22 14.11 16.75
CA VAL A 62 -4.67 12.90 17.34
C VAL A 62 -3.82 12.19 16.30
N VAL A 63 -2.56 11.92 16.63
CA VAL A 63 -1.68 11.08 15.82
C VAL A 63 -1.89 9.64 16.22
N THR A 64 -2.29 8.79 15.28
CA THR A 64 -2.52 7.36 15.50
C THR A 64 -1.36 6.56 14.94
N LEU A 65 -0.83 5.64 15.73
CA LEU A 65 0.27 4.75 15.39
C LEU A 65 -0.24 3.30 15.38
N PRO A 66 -0.20 2.62 14.25
CA PRO A 66 -0.33 1.19 14.19
C PRO A 66 0.96 0.55 14.72
N VAL A 67 0.85 -0.37 15.68
CA VAL A 67 2.03 -0.93 16.37
C VAL A 67 1.94 -2.44 16.43
N THR A 68 2.99 -3.12 15.97
CA THR A 68 3.19 -4.55 16.14
C THR A 68 4.42 -4.79 17.00
N VAL A 69 4.31 -5.67 17.99
CA VAL A 69 5.44 -6.06 18.83
C VAL A 69 5.73 -7.54 18.64
N ARG A 70 7.02 -7.87 18.51
CA ARG A 70 7.49 -9.25 18.33
C ARG A 70 8.57 -9.59 19.34
N ASP A 71 8.56 -10.87 19.76
CA ASP A 71 9.66 -11.44 20.53
C ASP A 71 10.88 -11.76 19.62
N LYS A 72 11.97 -12.21 20.23
CA LYS A 72 13.20 -12.64 19.54
C LYS A 72 13.00 -13.82 18.57
N HIS A 73 11.88 -14.53 18.65
CA HIS A 73 11.50 -15.62 17.75
C HIS A 73 10.60 -15.15 16.61
N GLY A 74 10.26 -13.86 16.57
CA GLY A 74 9.38 -13.25 15.58
C GLY A 74 7.88 -13.44 15.86
N LYS A 75 7.50 -14.03 17.01
CA LYS A 75 6.11 -14.21 17.42
C LYS A 75 5.52 -12.89 17.92
N ILE A 76 4.28 -12.60 17.52
CA ILE A 76 3.57 -11.39 17.95
C ILE A 76 3.20 -11.47 19.42
N VAL A 77 3.51 -10.42 20.17
CA VAL A 77 3.17 -10.25 21.59
C VAL A 77 1.89 -9.43 21.69
N LYS A 78 0.89 -9.96 22.44
CA LYS A 78 -0.49 -9.41 22.47
C LYS A 78 -0.92 -8.87 23.84
N ASP A 79 -0.09 -9.03 24.85
CA ASP A 79 -0.47 -8.84 26.26
C ASP A 79 0.12 -7.55 26.86
N LEU A 80 0.61 -6.63 26.01
CA LEU A 80 1.24 -5.39 26.46
C LEU A 80 0.19 -4.33 26.78
N THR A 81 0.57 -3.42 27.67
CA THR A 81 -0.19 -2.25 28.07
C THR A 81 0.50 -0.97 27.60
N LYS A 82 -0.16 0.18 27.65
CA LYS A 82 0.47 1.46 27.30
C LYS A 82 1.70 1.77 28.15
N ASP A 83 1.77 1.26 29.38
CA ASP A 83 2.84 1.53 30.32
C ASP A 83 4.14 0.78 29.99
N ASP A 84 4.06 -0.21 29.08
CA ASP A 84 5.22 -0.95 28.58
C ASP A 84 5.99 -0.20 27.49
N PHE A 85 5.45 0.94 27.04
CA PHE A 85 6.02 1.70 25.94
C PHE A 85 6.57 3.06 26.39
N THR A 86 7.53 3.56 25.62
CA THR A 86 8.00 4.94 25.64
C THR A 86 7.88 5.54 24.26
N LEU A 87 7.25 6.71 24.18
CA LEU A 87 6.98 7.43 22.94
C LEU A 87 7.68 8.76 22.94
N GLN A 88 8.33 9.09 21.83
CA GLN A 88 8.93 10.40 21.57
C GLN A 88 8.53 10.90 20.19
N GLU A 89 8.35 12.21 20.09
CA GLU A 89 8.20 12.94 18.82
C GLU A 89 9.30 13.99 18.74
N ASP A 90 10.07 13.98 17.67
CA ASP A 90 11.24 14.85 17.46
C ASP A 90 12.19 14.86 18.67
N GLY A 91 12.35 13.70 19.32
CA GLY A 91 13.18 13.54 20.52
C GLY A 91 12.54 14.02 21.83
N ARG A 92 11.30 14.53 21.81
CA ARG A 92 10.56 14.97 22.98
C ARG A 92 9.63 13.88 23.47
N PRO A 93 9.61 13.51 24.76
CA PRO A 93 8.68 12.52 25.32
C PRO A 93 7.24 12.93 25.11
N GLN A 94 6.40 11.97 24.67
CA GLN A 94 4.98 12.14 24.47
C GLN A 94 4.17 11.18 25.35
N THR A 95 2.97 11.59 25.72
CA THR A 95 2.06 10.76 26.55
C THR A 95 1.10 9.99 25.65
N ILE A 96 1.12 8.64 25.71
CA ILE A 96 0.13 7.79 25.05
C ILE A 96 -1.22 7.98 25.71
N ARG A 97 -2.18 8.58 25.00
CA ARG A 97 -3.53 8.87 25.51
C ARG A 97 -4.53 7.76 25.16
N TYR A 98 -4.36 7.18 23.99
CA TYR A 98 -5.21 6.11 23.47
C TYR A 98 -4.36 4.87 23.25
N PHE A 99 -4.87 3.75 23.71
CA PHE A 99 -4.23 2.44 23.54
C PHE A 99 -5.31 1.39 23.45
N SER A 100 -5.39 0.70 22.35
CA SER A 100 -6.35 -0.38 22.15
C SER A 100 -5.77 -1.44 21.22
N GLN A 101 -6.31 -2.65 21.37
CA GLN A 101 -6.12 -3.76 20.43
C GLN A 101 -7.48 -4.06 19.79
N GLU A 102 -8.01 -3.09 19.07
CA GLU A 102 -9.33 -3.20 18.47
C GLU A 102 -9.28 -3.97 17.15
N THR A 103 -9.81 -5.19 17.19
CA THR A 103 -9.98 -6.02 15.99
C THR A 103 -11.21 -5.65 15.16
N ASN A 104 -12.10 -4.80 15.70
CA ASN A 104 -13.42 -4.49 15.10
C ASN A 104 -13.45 -3.24 14.22
N LEU A 105 -12.34 -2.51 14.08
CA LEU A 105 -12.29 -1.37 13.17
C LEU A 105 -12.38 -1.86 11.72
N PRO A 106 -13.12 -1.13 10.86
CA PRO A 106 -13.15 -1.42 9.43
C PRO A 106 -11.75 -1.51 8.86
N LEU A 107 -11.50 -2.48 7.99
CA LEU A 107 -10.25 -2.65 7.29
C LEU A 107 -10.43 -2.33 5.81
N THR A 108 -9.58 -1.45 5.28
CA THR A 108 -9.47 -1.20 3.86
C THR A 108 -8.15 -1.74 3.35
N LEU A 109 -8.21 -2.67 2.41
CA LEU A 109 -7.05 -3.28 1.78
C LEU A 109 -6.90 -2.82 0.33
N GLY A 110 -5.70 -2.46 -0.08
CA GLY A 110 -5.33 -2.30 -1.47
C GLY A 110 -4.34 -3.38 -1.88
N LEU A 111 -4.62 -4.09 -2.94
CA LEU A 111 -3.69 -5.03 -3.53
C LEU A 111 -3.11 -4.40 -4.79
N LEU A 112 -1.81 -4.18 -4.81
CA LEU A 112 -1.05 -3.61 -5.93
C LEU A 112 -0.17 -4.70 -6.51
N VAL A 113 -0.48 -5.13 -7.73
CA VAL A 113 0.19 -6.26 -8.39
C VAL A 113 1.01 -5.76 -9.58
N ASP A 114 2.28 -6.02 -9.54
CA ASP A 114 3.19 -5.80 -10.64
C ASP A 114 2.92 -6.85 -11.73
N THR A 115 2.47 -6.41 -12.89
CA THR A 115 2.24 -7.28 -14.04
C THR A 115 3.31 -7.09 -15.13
N SER A 116 4.41 -6.44 -14.78
CA SER A 116 5.55 -6.31 -15.69
C SER A 116 6.11 -7.69 -16.06
N ARG A 117 6.87 -7.74 -17.13
CA ARG A 117 7.38 -9.00 -17.69
C ARG A 117 8.27 -9.80 -16.73
N SER A 118 8.89 -9.16 -15.75
CA SER A 118 9.67 -9.86 -14.73
C SER A 118 8.82 -10.80 -13.88
N GLN A 119 7.50 -10.58 -13.82
CA GLN A 119 6.55 -11.31 -12.99
C GLN A 119 5.83 -12.48 -13.72
N ASP A 120 6.12 -12.71 -15.03
CA ASP A 120 5.44 -13.73 -15.87
C ASP A 120 5.34 -15.11 -15.18
N ASN A 121 6.39 -15.53 -14.47
CA ASN A 121 6.45 -16.89 -13.89
C ASN A 121 5.78 -17.03 -12.53
N VAL A 122 5.53 -15.93 -11.85
CA VAL A 122 5.02 -15.92 -10.46
C VAL A 122 3.56 -15.49 -10.38
N LEU A 123 3.02 -14.85 -11.42
CA LEU A 123 1.71 -14.25 -11.44
C LEU A 123 0.56 -15.22 -11.09
N ASP A 124 0.64 -16.49 -11.52
CA ASP A 124 -0.38 -17.49 -11.18
C ASP A 124 -0.34 -17.88 -9.71
N ALA A 125 0.85 -17.97 -9.12
CA ALA A 125 1.03 -18.23 -7.70
C ALA A 125 0.53 -17.03 -6.86
N GLU A 126 0.86 -15.81 -7.29
CA GLU A 126 0.39 -14.57 -6.69
C GLU A 126 -1.14 -14.48 -6.69
N ARG A 127 -1.76 -14.74 -7.84
CA ARG A 127 -3.22 -14.72 -7.98
C ARG A 127 -3.91 -15.69 -7.03
N ASN A 128 -3.43 -16.93 -6.96
CA ASN A 128 -4.01 -17.96 -6.11
C ASN A 128 -3.85 -17.64 -4.61
N ALA A 129 -2.66 -17.18 -4.21
CA ALA A 129 -2.41 -16.76 -2.85
C ALA A 129 -3.23 -15.52 -2.46
N SER A 130 -3.38 -14.56 -3.38
CA SER A 130 -4.18 -13.35 -3.18
C SER A 130 -5.67 -13.65 -2.98
N ARG A 131 -6.23 -14.68 -3.66
CA ARG A 131 -7.61 -15.13 -3.41
C ARG A 131 -7.78 -15.58 -1.96
N SER A 132 -6.94 -16.52 -1.52
CA SER A 132 -7.00 -17.03 -0.15
C SER A 132 -6.81 -15.93 0.89
N PHE A 133 -5.92 -14.98 0.61
CA PHE A 133 -5.68 -13.83 1.48
C PHE A 133 -6.92 -12.93 1.60
N LEU A 134 -7.53 -12.55 0.48
CA LEU A 134 -8.74 -11.72 0.50
C LEU A 134 -9.90 -12.41 1.20
N ASP A 135 -10.07 -13.73 1.01
CA ASP A 135 -11.09 -14.51 1.69
C ASP A 135 -10.88 -14.54 3.21
N GLN A 136 -9.63 -14.56 3.66
CA GLN A 136 -9.30 -14.51 5.09
C GLN A 136 -9.46 -13.10 5.69
N MET A 137 -9.20 -12.05 4.91
CA MET A 137 -9.17 -10.67 5.43
C MET A 137 -10.53 -9.99 5.41
N LEU A 138 -11.36 -10.22 4.40
CA LEU A 138 -12.67 -9.59 4.25
C LEU A 138 -13.76 -10.38 4.99
N VAL A 139 -13.67 -10.43 6.31
CA VAL A 139 -14.58 -11.22 7.15
C VAL A 139 -15.75 -10.39 7.64
N GLN A 140 -15.53 -9.08 7.86
CA GLN A 140 -16.57 -8.20 8.36
C GLN A 140 -17.28 -7.47 7.21
N PRO A 141 -18.58 -7.20 7.31
CA PRO A 141 -19.32 -6.47 6.26
C PRO A 141 -18.78 -5.07 5.94
N LYS A 142 -17.97 -4.51 6.86
CA LYS A 142 -17.35 -3.19 6.72
C LYS A 142 -15.99 -3.26 6.05
N ASP A 143 -15.39 -4.44 5.96
CA ASP A 143 -14.09 -4.61 5.31
C ASP A 143 -14.24 -4.46 3.80
N LYS A 144 -13.29 -3.78 3.19
CA LYS A 144 -13.27 -3.52 1.75
C LYS A 144 -11.89 -3.74 1.18
N ALA A 145 -11.85 -4.14 -0.08
CA ALA A 145 -10.60 -4.18 -0.82
C ALA A 145 -10.78 -3.58 -2.22
N PHE A 146 -9.67 -3.17 -2.81
CA PHE A 146 -9.55 -2.82 -4.22
C PHE A 146 -8.32 -3.50 -4.82
N LEU A 147 -8.27 -3.59 -6.14
CA LEU A 147 -7.18 -4.20 -6.89
C LEU A 147 -6.68 -3.25 -7.96
N ILE A 148 -5.40 -2.96 -7.91
CA ILE A 148 -4.65 -2.24 -8.93
C ILE A 148 -3.60 -3.18 -9.50
N HIS A 149 -3.42 -3.18 -10.81
CA HIS A 149 -2.21 -3.69 -11.41
C HIS A 149 -1.40 -2.54 -12.03
N PHE A 150 -0.12 -2.76 -12.15
CA PHE A 150 0.77 -1.78 -12.74
C PHE A 150 1.88 -2.45 -13.55
N ASP A 151 2.13 -1.88 -14.70
CA ASP A 151 3.28 -2.13 -15.57
C ASP A 151 3.70 -0.81 -16.21
N ARG A 152 3.47 -0.59 -17.50
CA ARG A 152 3.63 0.70 -18.19
C ARG A 152 2.54 1.71 -17.84
N GLN A 153 1.47 1.26 -17.29
CA GLN A 153 0.31 2.02 -16.85
C GLN A 153 -0.17 1.51 -15.50
N VAL A 154 -0.83 2.37 -14.77
CA VAL A 154 -1.50 2.01 -13.52
C VAL A 154 -2.99 1.90 -13.82
N GLU A 155 -3.57 0.73 -13.57
CA GLU A 155 -4.99 0.48 -13.85
C GLU A 155 -5.71 -0.08 -12.62
N LEU A 156 -6.85 0.51 -12.29
CA LEU A 156 -7.74 0.05 -11.24
C LEU A 156 -8.66 -1.05 -11.80
N LEU A 157 -8.33 -2.32 -11.52
CA LEU A 157 -9.12 -3.46 -11.98
C LEU A 157 -10.43 -3.63 -11.21
N GLN A 158 -10.40 -3.31 -9.91
CA GLN A 158 -11.59 -3.35 -9.05
C GLN A 158 -11.51 -2.22 -8.04
N ASP A 159 -12.53 -1.36 -8.05
CA ASP A 159 -12.72 -0.33 -7.03
C ASP A 159 -13.18 -0.95 -5.69
N LEU A 160 -13.15 -0.15 -4.63
CA LEU A 160 -13.49 -0.54 -3.26
C LEU A 160 -14.79 -1.37 -3.19
N THR A 161 -14.68 -2.60 -2.75
CA THR A 161 -15.79 -3.53 -2.60
C THR A 161 -15.57 -4.49 -1.44
N SER A 162 -16.66 -4.96 -0.83
CA SER A 162 -16.67 -6.10 0.11
C SER A 162 -17.03 -7.43 -0.58
N SER A 163 -17.29 -7.43 -1.90
CA SER A 163 -17.67 -8.62 -2.65
C SER A 163 -16.43 -9.43 -3.04
N HIS A 164 -16.31 -10.63 -2.46
CA HIS A 164 -15.28 -11.61 -2.82
C HIS A 164 -15.35 -11.98 -4.31
N GLU A 165 -16.57 -12.15 -4.85
CA GLU A 165 -16.78 -12.50 -6.27
C GLU A 165 -16.20 -11.45 -7.22
N LYS A 166 -16.40 -10.15 -6.93
CA LYS A 166 -15.85 -9.07 -7.75
C LYS A 166 -14.33 -9.03 -7.69
N LEU A 167 -13.75 -9.22 -6.50
CA LEU A 167 -12.32 -9.25 -6.33
C LEU A 167 -11.68 -10.48 -7.00
N GLN A 168 -12.31 -11.64 -6.91
CA GLN A 168 -11.85 -12.84 -7.60
C GLN A 168 -11.91 -12.68 -9.12
N ALA A 169 -12.99 -12.11 -9.65
CA ALA A 169 -13.09 -11.80 -11.07
C ALA A 169 -12.02 -10.81 -11.53
N ALA A 170 -11.70 -9.82 -10.72
CA ALA A 170 -10.61 -8.87 -11.02
C ALA A 170 -9.22 -9.53 -10.98
N LEU A 171 -8.97 -10.44 -10.04
CA LEU A 171 -7.74 -11.22 -10.00
C LEU A 171 -7.56 -12.08 -11.28
N ASP A 172 -8.65 -12.56 -11.87
CA ASP A 172 -8.62 -13.31 -13.13
C ASP A 172 -8.24 -12.45 -14.34
N LEU A 173 -8.35 -11.13 -14.24
CA LEU A 173 -7.94 -10.19 -15.28
C LEU A 173 -6.43 -9.90 -15.26
N LEU A 174 -5.73 -10.23 -14.16
CA LEU A 174 -4.29 -10.05 -14.08
C LEU A 174 -3.58 -10.84 -15.17
N LYS A 175 -2.88 -10.14 -16.04
CA LYS A 175 -2.09 -10.72 -17.14
C LYS A 175 -0.84 -9.90 -17.35
N THR A 176 0.25 -10.57 -17.68
CA THR A 176 1.45 -9.90 -18.16
C THR A 176 1.31 -9.54 -19.65
N PRO A 177 1.87 -8.40 -20.09
CA PRO A 177 1.77 -7.98 -21.49
C PRO A 177 2.41 -8.99 -22.43
N SER A 178 1.62 -9.53 -23.37
CA SER A 178 2.15 -10.44 -24.40
C SER A 178 3.01 -9.68 -25.42
N ASN A 179 3.95 -10.41 -26.05
CA ASN A 179 4.77 -9.82 -27.14
C ASN A 179 3.92 -9.36 -28.34
N ARG A 180 2.70 -9.89 -28.51
CA ARG A 180 1.78 -9.51 -29.59
C ARG A 180 1.06 -8.18 -29.32
N GLU A 181 0.76 -7.88 -28.07
CA GLU A 181 0.14 -6.60 -27.69
C GLU A 181 1.10 -5.44 -27.89
N ARG A 182 2.41 -5.67 -27.74
CA ARG A 182 3.46 -4.68 -27.99
C ARG A 182 3.63 -4.28 -29.45
N SER A 183 3.38 -5.21 -30.37
CA SER A 183 3.48 -4.92 -31.82
C SER A 183 2.27 -4.13 -32.33
N ASN A 184 1.18 -4.08 -31.61
CA ASN A 184 -0.04 -3.35 -31.96
C ASN A 184 -0.17 -1.99 -31.25
N ASP A 185 0.79 -1.61 -30.39
CA ASP A 185 0.82 -0.29 -29.78
C ASP A 185 1.21 0.76 -30.83
N PRO A 186 0.32 1.73 -31.16
CA PRO A 186 0.60 2.75 -32.17
C PRO A 186 1.83 3.61 -31.86
N SER A 187 2.25 3.64 -30.57
CA SER A 187 3.47 4.34 -30.15
C SER A 187 4.75 3.60 -30.52
N ASN A 188 4.63 2.33 -30.97
CA ASN A 188 5.75 1.46 -31.31
C ASN A 188 5.97 1.32 -32.83
N SER A 189 5.53 2.28 -33.65
CA SER A 189 5.79 2.31 -35.08
C SER A 189 7.30 2.42 -35.35
N PRO A 190 7.90 1.53 -36.14
CA PRO A 190 9.31 1.62 -36.50
C PRO A 190 9.53 2.67 -37.57
N SER A 191 9.50 3.94 -37.20
CA SER A 191 9.93 5.02 -38.11
C SER A 191 11.20 5.66 -37.58
N GLY A 192 12.29 5.30 -38.22
CA GLY A 192 13.57 5.98 -38.09
C GLY A 192 14.62 5.16 -37.35
N SER A 193 15.59 4.72 -38.13
CA SER A 193 16.89 4.23 -37.68
C SER A 193 17.60 5.30 -36.84
N ASP A 194 17.35 5.25 -35.53
CA ASP A 194 18.24 5.91 -34.58
C ASP A 194 18.62 4.89 -33.50
N SER A 195 19.87 4.49 -33.58
CA SER A 195 20.50 3.51 -32.75
C SER A 195 20.63 4.07 -31.33
N GLY A 196 19.78 3.60 -30.39
CA GLY A 196 20.05 3.85 -28.98
C GLY A 196 18.89 3.84 -28.01
N SER A 197 17.65 3.69 -28.40
CA SER A 197 16.57 3.63 -27.42
C SER A 197 16.15 2.18 -27.19
N HIS A 198 16.71 1.57 -26.17
CA HIS A 198 16.13 0.40 -25.54
C HIS A 198 14.75 0.80 -25.01
N HIS A 199 13.69 0.50 -25.74
CA HIS A 199 12.32 0.57 -25.27
C HIS A 199 12.11 -0.57 -24.27
N GLY A 200 12.76 -0.47 -23.12
CA GLY A 200 12.54 -1.30 -21.95
C GLY A 200 11.08 -1.14 -21.49
N GLY A 201 10.44 -2.25 -21.15
CA GLY A 201 9.12 -2.20 -20.53
C GLY A 201 9.17 -1.28 -19.30
N GLY A 202 8.28 -0.31 -19.22
CA GLY A 202 8.14 0.55 -18.06
C GLY A 202 7.43 -0.18 -16.92
N THR A 203 7.72 0.21 -15.69
CA THR A 203 6.97 -0.20 -14.49
C THR A 203 6.72 1.06 -13.68
N GLN A 204 5.45 1.41 -13.49
CA GLN A 204 5.04 2.64 -12.79
C GLN A 204 4.70 2.35 -11.33
N PHE A 205 5.69 1.88 -10.59
CA PHE A 205 5.52 1.46 -9.19
C PHE A 205 5.17 2.63 -8.27
N TYR A 206 5.93 3.75 -8.34
CA TYR A 206 5.67 4.90 -7.46
C TYR A 206 4.35 5.57 -7.78
N ASP A 207 3.95 5.64 -9.04
CA ASP A 207 2.64 6.16 -9.45
C ASP A 207 1.51 5.29 -8.88
N ALA A 208 1.66 3.95 -8.88
CA ALA A 208 0.67 3.04 -8.32
C ALA A 208 0.49 3.26 -6.82
N VAL A 209 1.58 3.37 -6.06
CA VAL A 209 1.54 3.65 -4.61
C VAL A 209 0.91 5.00 -4.33
N PHE A 210 1.30 6.03 -5.08
CA PHE A 210 0.77 7.39 -4.93
C PHE A 210 -0.74 7.44 -5.19
N LEU A 211 -1.20 6.90 -6.33
CA LEU A 211 -2.61 6.89 -6.71
C LEU A 211 -3.46 6.09 -5.71
N ALA A 212 -3.00 4.89 -5.32
CA ALA A 212 -3.68 4.08 -4.31
C ALA A 212 -3.83 4.84 -2.99
N SER A 213 -2.79 5.51 -2.53
CA SER A 213 -2.77 6.23 -1.26
C SER A 213 -3.63 7.49 -1.32
N ASN A 214 -3.42 8.35 -2.32
CA ASN A 214 -4.04 9.67 -2.40
C ASN A 214 -5.50 9.62 -2.86
N GLU A 215 -5.83 8.75 -3.84
CA GLU A 215 -7.17 8.73 -4.44
C GLU A 215 -8.12 7.74 -3.74
N LEU A 216 -7.61 6.63 -3.21
CA LEU A 216 -8.44 5.60 -2.63
C LEU A 216 -8.34 5.57 -1.10
N MET A 217 -7.13 5.39 -0.53
CA MET A 217 -6.92 5.18 0.89
C MET A 217 -7.21 6.42 1.74
N LYS A 218 -6.82 7.61 1.29
CA LYS A 218 -7.02 8.87 2.04
C LYS A 218 -8.48 9.15 2.36
N LYS A 219 -9.40 8.65 1.53
CA LYS A 219 -10.85 8.84 1.69
C LYS A 219 -11.49 7.81 2.65
N GLN A 220 -10.73 6.83 3.11
CA GLN A 220 -11.24 5.75 3.96
C GLN A 220 -10.95 6.02 5.44
N GLN A 221 -11.83 5.47 6.30
CA GLN A 221 -11.70 5.49 7.74
C GLN A 221 -11.32 4.10 8.26
N GLY A 222 -10.74 4.03 9.46
CA GLY A 222 -10.33 2.79 10.08
C GLY A 222 -8.91 2.36 9.69
N ARG A 223 -8.65 1.07 9.71
CA ARG A 223 -7.33 0.51 9.39
C ARG A 223 -7.14 0.44 7.88
N LYS A 224 -5.97 0.82 7.43
CA LYS A 224 -5.65 0.90 6.00
C LYS A 224 -4.31 0.23 5.72
N ALA A 225 -4.31 -0.69 4.76
CA ALA A 225 -3.08 -1.38 4.36
C ALA A 225 -3.01 -1.56 2.84
N LEU A 226 -1.83 -1.34 2.26
CA LEU A 226 -1.48 -1.72 0.90
C LEU A 226 -0.59 -2.95 0.95
N ILE A 227 -0.87 -3.90 0.08
CA ILE A 227 -0.05 -5.08 -0.14
C ILE A 227 0.52 -4.96 -1.56
N ILE A 228 1.82 -4.89 -1.67
CA ILE A 228 2.53 -4.73 -2.94
C ILE A 228 3.23 -6.03 -3.28
N LEU A 229 2.97 -6.54 -4.49
CA LEU A 229 3.64 -7.70 -5.06
C LEU A 229 4.46 -7.22 -6.25
N SER A 230 5.79 -7.17 -6.11
CA SER A 230 6.69 -6.62 -7.13
C SER A 230 8.15 -6.99 -6.88
N ASP A 231 9.01 -6.80 -7.88
CA ASP A 231 10.47 -6.79 -7.72
C ASP A 231 11.01 -5.40 -7.29
N GLY A 232 10.12 -4.41 -7.13
CA GLY A 232 10.44 -3.06 -6.64
C GLY A 232 11.17 -2.17 -7.64
N VAL A 233 11.32 -2.60 -8.87
CA VAL A 233 12.00 -1.83 -9.91
C VAL A 233 11.02 -0.86 -10.55
N ASP A 234 11.34 0.43 -10.50
CA ASP A 234 10.57 1.49 -11.17
C ASP A 234 11.26 1.96 -12.45
N HIS A 235 10.49 2.01 -13.54
CA HIS A 235 10.96 2.47 -14.84
C HIS A 235 9.87 3.30 -15.53
N GLY A 236 9.61 4.50 -15.05
CA GLY A 236 8.72 5.39 -15.77
C GLY A 236 7.64 6.07 -14.97
N SER A 237 7.62 5.95 -13.65
CA SER A 237 6.76 6.75 -12.80
C SER A 237 7.06 8.24 -12.99
N LYS A 238 6.01 9.04 -12.96
CA LYS A 238 6.08 10.50 -12.93
C LYS A 238 6.28 11.02 -11.50
N THR A 239 5.83 10.23 -10.55
CA THR A 239 5.96 10.49 -9.11
C THR A 239 7.32 10.02 -8.62
N TYR A 240 7.90 10.74 -7.65
CA TYR A 240 9.11 10.32 -6.96
C TYR A 240 8.78 9.38 -5.80
N LEU A 241 9.74 8.55 -5.41
CA LEU A 241 9.60 7.61 -4.31
C LEU A 241 9.17 8.30 -3.00
N GLU A 242 9.80 9.43 -2.69
CA GLU A 242 9.50 10.23 -1.50
C GLU A 242 8.04 10.69 -1.49
N SER A 243 7.53 11.16 -2.63
CA SER A 243 6.14 11.60 -2.76
C SER A 243 5.13 10.46 -2.62
N ALA A 244 5.49 9.25 -3.09
CA ALA A 244 4.66 8.07 -2.92
C ALA A 244 4.58 7.63 -1.45
N ILE A 245 5.72 7.64 -0.74
CA ILE A 245 5.79 7.36 0.70
C ILE A 245 5.01 8.41 1.49
N GLU A 246 5.21 9.69 1.20
CA GLU A 246 4.48 10.80 1.83
C GLU A 246 2.97 10.64 1.66
N ALA A 247 2.49 10.29 0.46
CA ALA A 247 1.07 10.07 0.20
C ALA A 247 0.51 8.93 1.07
N ALA A 248 1.25 7.83 1.23
CA ALA A 248 0.86 6.72 2.10
C ALA A 248 0.82 7.13 3.58
N GLN A 249 1.81 7.87 4.06
CA GLN A 249 1.86 8.37 5.44
C GLN A 249 0.74 9.37 5.73
N ARG A 250 0.45 10.30 4.81
CA ARG A 250 -0.70 11.24 4.93
C ARG A 250 -2.06 10.54 4.87
N ALA A 251 -2.11 9.39 4.21
CA ALA A 251 -3.30 8.54 4.17
C ALA A 251 -3.39 7.59 5.37
N ASP A 252 -2.48 7.64 6.36
CA ASP A 252 -2.38 6.69 7.47
C ASP A 252 -2.40 5.22 7.00
N THR A 253 -1.69 4.92 5.94
CA THR A 253 -1.71 3.64 5.26
C THR A 253 -0.41 2.89 5.49
N VAL A 254 -0.51 1.69 6.04
CA VAL A 254 0.63 0.78 6.23
C VAL A 254 0.90 0.03 4.93
N ILE A 255 2.17 -0.12 4.53
CA ILE A 255 2.53 -0.82 3.31
C ILE A 255 3.31 -2.10 3.63
N TYR A 256 2.80 -3.23 3.16
CA TYR A 256 3.47 -4.52 3.16
C TYR A 256 3.98 -4.82 1.76
N SER A 257 5.28 -5.06 1.63
CA SER A 257 5.89 -5.39 0.35
C SER A 257 6.28 -6.86 0.31
N ILE A 258 5.87 -7.55 -0.75
CA ILE A 258 6.20 -8.94 -1.04
C ILE A 258 7.08 -8.94 -2.29
N TYR A 259 8.36 -9.22 -2.08
CA TYR A 259 9.37 -9.24 -3.12
C TYR A 259 9.45 -10.61 -3.78
N PHE A 260 9.34 -10.62 -5.09
CA PHE A 260 9.57 -11.79 -5.93
C PHE A 260 10.89 -11.63 -6.67
N ALA A 261 11.86 -12.48 -6.34
CA ALA A 261 13.10 -12.55 -7.12
C ALA A 261 12.81 -13.19 -8.48
N ASP A 262 13.18 -12.51 -9.57
CA ASP A 262 13.08 -13.04 -10.93
C ASP A 262 13.88 -14.35 -11.06
N SER A 263 13.19 -15.46 -11.31
CA SER A 263 13.75 -16.80 -11.38
C SER A 263 14.41 -17.15 -12.74
N HIS A 264 14.40 -16.22 -13.70
CA HIS A 264 14.85 -16.50 -15.06
C HIS A 264 16.36 -16.74 -15.24
N ARG A 265 17.20 -16.47 -14.25
CA ARG A 265 18.67 -16.54 -14.43
C ARG A 265 19.39 -17.70 -13.77
N ASP A 266 18.77 -18.42 -12.87
CA ASP A 266 19.45 -19.55 -12.19
C ASP A 266 19.60 -20.82 -13.07
N GLN A 267 18.90 -20.89 -14.22
CA GLN A 267 18.96 -22.01 -15.12
C GLN A 267 20.00 -21.85 -16.28
N GLY A 268 20.58 -20.66 -16.45
CA GLY A 268 21.48 -20.37 -17.59
C GLY A 268 22.96 -20.64 -17.35
N GLN A 269 23.41 -20.95 -16.15
CA GLN A 269 24.86 -20.97 -15.84
C GLN A 269 25.41 -22.30 -15.33
N ARG A 270 24.75 -23.41 -15.65
CA ARG A 270 25.32 -24.77 -15.51
C ARG A 270 25.28 -25.53 -16.81
N GLN A 271 25.96 -25.02 -17.84
CA GLN A 271 26.53 -25.94 -18.83
C GLN A 271 27.91 -26.36 -18.33
N PRO A 272 28.12 -27.64 -17.98
CA PRO A 272 29.44 -28.16 -17.78
C PRO A 272 30.13 -28.11 -19.15
N GLY A 273 31.29 -27.48 -19.20
CA GLY A 273 32.10 -27.37 -20.39
C GLY A 273 32.18 -28.69 -21.16
N GLY A 274 31.55 -28.72 -22.32
CA GLY A 274 31.71 -29.79 -23.27
C GLY A 274 33.16 -29.81 -23.71
N MET A 275 33.88 -30.80 -23.27
CA MET A 275 35.19 -31.18 -23.85
C MET A 275 35.00 -31.38 -25.35
N GLY A 276 35.38 -30.40 -26.14
CA GLY A 276 35.57 -30.52 -27.57
C GLY A 276 36.75 -31.45 -27.86
N ARG A 277 36.41 -32.66 -28.13
CA ARG A 277 37.37 -33.67 -28.66
C ARG A 277 37.64 -33.30 -30.10
N GLY A 278 38.89 -32.90 -30.38
CA GLY A 278 39.41 -32.68 -31.69
C GLY A 278 39.41 -33.94 -32.58
N GLY A 279 39.49 -33.78 -33.82
CA GLY A 279 39.82 -34.87 -34.74
C GLY A 279 39.38 -34.56 -36.15
N GLY A 280 40.33 -34.50 -37.05
CA GLY A 280 40.08 -34.73 -38.45
C GLY A 280 40.66 -33.67 -39.36
N GLY A 281 41.95 -33.82 -39.61
CA GLY A 281 42.62 -33.16 -40.75
C GLY A 281 42.18 -33.76 -42.06
N TYR A 282 42.11 -32.95 -43.10
CA TYR A 282 42.23 -33.36 -44.50
C TYR A 282 43.30 -32.51 -45.15
N PRO A 283 44.26 -33.14 -45.86
CA PRO A 283 45.24 -32.43 -46.66
C PRO A 283 44.79 -32.37 -48.13
N GLY A 284 45.08 -31.30 -48.78
CA GLY A 284 45.02 -31.18 -50.25
C GLY A 284 44.49 -29.83 -50.67
N GLY A 285 45.20 -29.01 -51.29
CA GLY A 285 45.91 -29.02 -52.46
C GLY A 285 45.67 -27.72 -53.19
N GLY A 286 46.74 -27.00 -53.50
CA GLY A 286 46.87 -26.45 -54.82
C GLY A 286 46.50 -25.04 -55.14
N GLY A 287 47.51 -24.19 -55.30
CA GLY A 287 47.63 -23.43 -56.54
C GLY A 287 47.17 -21.96 -56.58
N GLY A 288 48.10 -21.09 -56.84
CA GLY A 288 47.82 -19.85 -57.55
C GLY A 288 48.39 -18.60 -56.91
N GLY A 289 49.62 -18.29 -57.16
CA GLY A 289 50.23 -17.03 -56.83
C GLY A 289 49.84 -15.90 -57.75
N TRP A 290 49.87 -14.70 -57.25
CA TRP A 290 50.12 -13.46 -58.00
C TRP A 290 50.96 -12.53 -57.11
N PRO A 291 51.98 -11.90 -57.68
CA PRO A 291 52.84 -10.97 -56.98
C PRO A 291 52.42 -9.52 -57.28
N GLY A 292 52.59 -8.68 -56.37
CA GLY A 292 52.59 -7.26 -56.69
C GLY A 292 52.35 -6.33 -55.51
N GLY A 293 53.42 -5.75 -55.00
CA GLY A 293 53.60 -4.31 -54.83
C GLY A 293 53.18 -3.69 -53.49
N GLY A 294 54.09 -3.52 -52.59
CA GLY A 294 54.84 -2.29 -52.41
C GLY A 294 54.15 -1.28 -51.47
N GLY A 295 54.81 -0.99 -50.34
CA GLY A 295 54.50 0.22 -49.59
C GLY A 295 54.67 0.03 -48.08
N GLY A 296 55.90 0.15 -47.59
CA GLY A 296 56.19 0.21 -46.17
C GLY A 296 55.94 1.55 -45.55
N TRP A 297 55.58 1.48 -44.29
CA TRP A 297 55.81 2.58 -43.33
C TRP A 297 56.22 1.93 -41.98
N PRO A 298 57.27 2.36 -41.33
CA PRO A 298 57.67 1.89 -40.02
C PRO A 298 57.19 2.87 -38.96
N GLY A 299 56.80 2.39 -37.84
CA GLY A 299 56.74 3.30 -36.68
C GLY A 299 55.85 2.86 -35.53
N GLY A 300 56.50 2.56 -34.44
CA GLY A 300 56.00 2.90 -33.15
C GLY A 300 55.47 1.79 -32.27
N GLY A 301 56.36 1.35 -31.44
CA GLY A 301 56.30 0.52 -30.29
C GLY A 301 55.36 0.97 -29.20
N GLY A 302 55.19 0.07 -28.26
CA GLY A 302 54.87 0.50 -26.90
C GLY A 302 53.74 -0.23 -26.21
N GLY A 303 54.09 -1.01 -25.21
CA GLY A 303 53.37 -0.99 -23.97
C GLY A 303 52.34 -2.08 -23.74
N GLY A 304 52.78 -3.20 -23.16
CA GLY A 304 51.92 -4.09 -22.38
C GLY A 304 51.32 -3.37 -21.17
N GLY A 305 50.03 -3.50 -21.05
CA GLY A 305 49.28 -3.09 -19.87
C GLY A 305 48.23 -4.11 -19.56
N GLY A 306 48.53 -5.02 -18.64
CA GLY A 306 47.55 -5.92 -18.05
C GLY A 306 46.43 -5.13 -17.41
N ARG A 307 45.23 -5.13 -18.01
CA ARG A 307 44.01 -4.67 -17.37
C ARG A 307 43.44 -5.83 -16.57
N GLY A 308 43.68 -5.77 -15.22
CA GLY A 308 42.91 -6.54 -14.26
C GLY A 308 41.42 -6.35 -14.52
N GLY A 309 40.74 -7.46 -14.76
CA GLY A 309 39.30 -7.47 -14.86
C GLY A 309 38.67 -6.98 -13.53
N ARG A 310 38.24 -5.73 -13.52
CA ARG A 310 37.18 -5.35 -12.60
C ARG A 310 35.94 -6.12 -13.06
N GLY A 311 35.49 -7.11 -12.24
CA GLY A 311 34.19 -7.74 -12.37
C GLY A 311 33.13 -6.63 -12.34
N GLY A 312 32.74 -6.18 -13.54
CA GLY A 312 31.60 -5.30 -13.70
C GLY A 312 30.37 -6.07 -13.28
N GLN A 313 29.75 -5.69 -12.18
CA GLN A 313 28.40 -6.12 -11.87
C GLN A 313 27.53 -5.74 -13.06
N SER A 314 26.75 -6.73 -13.56
CA SER A 314 25.82 -6.49 -14.66
C SER A 314 24.80 -5.43 -14.24
N PRO A 315 24.42 -4.47 -15.12
CA PRO A 315 23.45 -3.44 -14.78
C PRO A 315 22.13 -3.99 -14.20
N SER A 316 21.78 -5.23 -14.56
CA SER A 316 20.60 -5.93 -14.03
C SER A 316 20.69 -6.35 -12.57
N ASP A 317 21.90 -6.58 -12.04
CA ASP A 317 22.07 -6.96 -10.62
C ASP A 317 22.00 -5.73 -9.72
N SER A 318 22.47 -4.57 -10.20
CA SER A 318 22.33 -3.29 -9.47
C SER A 318 20.85 -2.88 -9.34
N SER A 319 20.08 -2.94 -10.43
CA SER A 319 18.66 -2.59 -10.43
C SER A 319 17.83 -3.43 -9.44
N ARG A 320 18.10 -4.73 -9.34
CA ARG A 320 17.42 -5.64 -8.41
C ARG A 320 17.74 -5.33 -6.95
N THR A 321 19.01 -5.10 -6.67
CA THR A 321 19.45 -4.72 -5.33
C THR A 321 18.79 -3.41 -4.93
N ASP A 322 18.59 -2.49 -5.86
CA ASP A 322 17.93 -1.23 -5.63
C ASP A 322 16.42 -1.41 -5.43
N GLY A 323 15.73 -2.25 -6.23
CA GLY A 323 14.31 -2.56 -6.07
C GLY A 323 13.98 -3.17 -4.71
N LYS A 324 14.77 -4.15 -4.26
CA LYS A 324 14.62 -4.72 -2.91
C LYS A 324 14.73 -3.66 -1.82
N LYS A 325 15.75 -2.79 -1.87
CA LYS A 325 15.94 -1.70 -0.91
C LYS A 325 14.80 -0.69 -0.93
N ILE A 326 14.24 -0.43 -2.11
CA ILE A 326 13.09 0.45 -2.28
C ILE A 326 11.88 -0.12 -1.55
N LEU A 327 11.56 -1.41 -1.76
CA LEU A 327 10.46 -2.09 -1.09
C LEU A 327 10.65 -2.16 0.43
N GLU A 328 11.88 -2.44 0.90
CA GLU A 328 12.24 -2.39 2.32
C GLU A 328 11.99 -0.99 2.91
N ARG A 329 12.40 0.06 2.21
CA ARG A 329 12.23 1.45 2.62
C ARG A 329 10.76 1.85 2.70
N VAL A 330 9.99 1.59 1.63
CA VAL A 330 8.55 1.90 1.57
C VAL A 330 7.79 1.24 2.71
N SER A 331 8.05 -0.05 2.97
CA SER A 331 7.41 -0.76 4.05
C SER A 331 7.79 -0.20 5.42
N LYS A 332 9.08 0.01 5.66
CA LYS A 332 9.59 0.49 6.94
C LYS A 332 9.05 1.89 7.30
N GLU A 333 9.15 2.84 6.38
CA GLU A 333 8.75 4.23 6.63
C GLU A 333 7.24 4.39 6.83
N THR A 334 6.43 3.45 6.33
CA THR A 334 4.97 3.43 6.53
C THR A 334 4.51 2.55 7.70
N GLY A 335 5.44 1.89 8.41
CA GLY A 335 5.15 1.05 9.56
C GLY A 335 4.75 -0.38 9.22
N GLY A 336 4.90 -0.79 7.97
CA GLY A 336 4.66 -2.15 7.51
C GLY A 336 5.92 -3.00 7.50
N ARG A 337 5.92 -4.03 6.66
CA ARG A 337 6.97 -5.03 6.64
C ARG A 337 7.30 -5.48 5.22
N PHE A 338 8.58 -5.73 5.00
CA PHE A 338 9.10 -6.33 3.79
C PHE A 338 9.21 -7.85 3.96
N PHE A 339 8.82 -8.59 2.91
CA PHE A 339 8.95 -10.04 2.81
C PHE A 339 9.60 -10.42 1.49
N GLU A 340 10.37 -11.49 1.51
CA GLU A 340 10.98 -12.08 0.32
C GLU A 340 10.46 -13.51 0.11
N VAL A 341 9.85 -13.76 -1.04
CA VAL A 341 9.37 -15.09 -1.39
C VAL A 341 10.56 -16.00 -1.67
N SER A 342 10.57 -17.15 -1.04
CA SER A 342 11.65 -18.11 -1.16
C SER A 342 11.14 -19.55 -1.00
N LYS A 343 12.01 -20.55 -1.18
CA LYS A 343 11.67 -21.95 -0.89
C LYS A 343 11.33 -22.21 0.58
N LYS A 344 11.78 -21.33 1.50
CA LYS A 344 11.54 -21.44 2.94
C LYS A 344 10.33 -20.63 3.40
N GLN A 345 9.87 -19.68 2.61
CA GLN A 345 8.74 -18.82 2.91
C GLN A 345 7.96 -18.56 1.62
N THR A 346 6.85 -19.26 1.49
CA THR A 346 5.95 -19.12 0.35
C THR A 346 5.11 -17.86 0.46
N VAL A 347 4.54 -17.40 -0.65
CA VAL A 347 3.64 -16.24 -0.67
C VAL A 347 2.42 -16.46 0.23
N GLY A 348 1.90 -17.69 0.34
CA GLY A 348 0.80 -18.02 1.24
C GLY A 348 1.17 -17.81 2.72
N GLU A 349 2.33 -18.33 3.17
CA GLU A 349 2.82 -18.14 4.53
C GLU A 349 3.10 -16.67 4.86
N ILE A 350 3.53 -15.89 3.86
CA ILE A 350 3.68 -14.42 4.01
C ILE A 350 2.33 -13.78 4.24
N TYR A 351 1.32 -14.14 3.44
CA TYR A 351 -0.03 -13.62 3.62
C TYR A 351 -0.61 -13.98 4.98
N ASP A 352 -0.44 -15.23 5.45
CA ASP A 352 -0.86 -15.65 6.80
C ASP A 352 -0.21 -14.78 7.89
N SER A 353 1.08 -14.46 7.72
CA SER A 353 1.80 -13.55 8.63
C SER A 353 1.24 -12.12 8.62
N ILE A 354 0.86 -11.61 7.44
CA ILE A 354 0.23 -10.28 7.30
C ILE A 354 -1.17 -10.28 7.91
N VAL A 355 -1.95 -11.35 7.71
CA VAL A 355 -3.27 -11.53 8.33
C VAL A 355 -3.16 -11.47 9.85
N GLU A 356 -2.23 -12.26 10.43
CA GLU A 356 -2.02 -12.27 11.87
C GLU A 356 -1.63 -10.88 12.38
N GLU A 357 -0.70 -10.21 11.71
CA GLU A 357 -0.25 -8.88 12.08
C GLU A 357 -1.39 -7.86 12.05
N LEU A 358 -2.10 -7.74 10.93
CA LEU A 358 -3.20 -6.79 10.79
C LEU A 358 -4.35 -7.03 11.78
N ARG A 359 -4.57 -8.28 12.21
CA ARG A 359 -5.63 -8.62 13.17
C ARG A 359 -5.24 -8.38 14.63
N THR A 360 -3.95 -8.36 14.93
CA THR A 360 -3.45 -8.31 16.31
C THR A 360 -2.71 -7.03 16.66
N GLN A 361 -2.61 -6.13 15.71
CA GLN A 361 -1.93 -4.85 15.84
C GLN A 361 -2.56 -3.97 16.92
N TYR A 362 -1.72 -3.36 17.75
CA TYR A 362 -2.15 -2.31 18.66
C TYR A 362 -2.39 -1.01 17.89
N SER A 363 -3.36 -0.23 18.36
CA SER A 363 -3.59 1.14 17.95
C SER A 363 -3.23 2.06 19.11
N MET A 364 -2.23 2.90 18.93
CA MET A 364 -1.82 3.89 19.90
C MET A 364 -2.12 5.28 19.39
N GLY A 365 -2.55 6.18 20.28
CA GLY A 365 -2.79 7.55 19.93
C GLY A 365 -2.24 8.52 20.96
N TYR A 366 -1.70 9.64 20.48
CA TYR A 366 -1.27 10.74 21.29
C TYR A 366 -1.65 12.06 20.64
N THR A 367 -1.66 13.11 21.44
CA THR A 367 -1.86 14.47 20.97
C THR A 367 -0.51 15.17 21.01
N PRO A 368 0.03 15.62 19.89
CA PRO A 368 1.26 16.38 19.84
C PRO A 368 1.20 17.62 20.73
N ASP A 369 2.31 17.98 21.35
CA ASP A 369 2.40 19.24 22.08
C ASP A 369 2.25 20.42 21.12
N LYS A 370 1.77 21.58 21.61
CA LYS A 370 1.54 22.77 20.78
C LYS A 370 2.80 23.24 20.03
N ASP A 371 3.98 22.98 20.55
CA ASP A 371 5.24 23.30 19.91
C ASP A 371 5.58 22.35 18.75
N SER A 372 4.92 21.20 18.66
CA SER A 372 5.09 20.18 17.61
C SER A 372 4.04 20.30 16.49
N THR A 373 3.19 21.34 16.51
CA THR A 373 2.15 21.54 15.48
C THR A 373 2.65 22.25 14.22
N ALA A 374 3.95 22.43 14.08
CA ALA A 374 4.53 22.95 12.84
C ALA A 374 4.19 22.06 11.65
N ALA A 375 3.89 22.68 10.51
CA ALA A 375 3.72 21.91 9.27
C ALA A 375 5.03 21.22 8.88
N GLY A 376 4.94 19.99 8.42
CA GLY A 376 6.10 19.22 7.98
C GLY A 376 6.11 17.80 8.47
N TYR A 377 7.26 17.17 8.30
CA TYR A 377 7.49 15.80 8.77
C TYR A 377 7.96 15.79 10.22
N HIS A 378 7.29 15.00 11.05
CA HIS A 378 7.63 14.77 12.46
C HIS A 378 8.08 13.34 12.67
N HIS A 379 9.25 13.18 13.26
CA HIS A 379 9.80 11.86 13.60
C HIS A 379 9.15 11.29 14.85
N VAL A 380 8.72 10.02 14.76
CA VAL A 380 8.18 9.28 15.90
C VAL A 380 9.13 8.15 16.27
N THR A 381 9.49 8.08 17.53
CA THR A 381 10.27 6.99 18.09
C THR A 381 9.44 6.30 19.17
N LEU A 382 9.11 5.04 18.93
CA LEU A 382 8.40 4.19 19.87
C LEU A 382 9.33 3.05 20.30
N ALA A 383 9.48 2.86 21.58
CA ALA A 383 10.26 1.77 22.15
C ALA A 383 9.44 1.03 23.21
N VAL A 384 9.68 -0.28 23.34
CA VAL A 384 9.16 -1.11 24.43
C VAL A 384 10.21 -1.21 25.52
N LYS A 385 9.79 -1.26 26.77
CA LYS A 385 10.71 -1.31 27.92
C LYS A 385 11.43 -2.65 28.04
N GLU A 386 10.81 -3.72 27.57
CA GLU A 386 11.38 -5.06 27.60
C GLU A 386 12.41 -5.23 26.48
N PRO A 387 13.68 -5.56 26.80
CA PRO A 387 14.80 -5.51 25.85
C PRO A 387 14.75 -6.58 24.76
N ASP A 388 14.05 -7.71 25.00
CA ASP A 388 13.95 -8.83 24.05
C ASP A 388 12.81 -8.67 23.03
N LEU A 389 12.11 -7.53 23.08
CA LEU A 389 10.99 -7.23 22.18
C LEU A 389 11.38 -6.20 21.14
N THR A 390 10.86 -6.39 19.93
CA THR A 390 11.04 -5.47 18.81
C THR A 390 9.71 -4.81 18.46
N VAL A 391 9.70 -3.48 18.37
CA VAL A 391 8.54 -2.68 17.99
C VAL A 391 8.62 -2.33 16.50
N GLN A 392 7.50 -2.48 15.82
CA GLN A 392 7.30 -2.05 14.44
C GLN A 392 6.15 -1.05 14.41
N THR A 393 6.42 0.15 13.90
CA THR A 393 5.47 1.22 13.65
C THR A 393 6.03 2.14 12.57
N ARG A 394 5.29 3.15 12.12
CA ARG A 394 5.81 4.14 11.18
C ARG A 394 6.87 5.04 11.83
N ASP A 395 7.85 5.45 11.04
CA ASP A 395 8.96 6.29 11.50
C ASP A 395 8.54 7.75 11.77
N GLY A 396 7.35 8.16 11.33
CA GLY A 396 6.85 9.52 11.50
C GLY A 396 5.54 9.78 10.75
N TYR A 397 5.16 11.04 10.69
CA TYR A 397 3.97 11.48 9.99
C TYR A 397 4.13 12.92 9.47
N TYR A 398 3.29 13.31 8.52
CA TYR A 398 3.22 14.70 8.04
C TYR A 398 2.11 15.46 8.73
N ALA A 399 2.43 16.56 9.39
CA ALA A 399 1.46 17.52 9.86
C ALA A 399 1.08 18.48 8.74
N ASP A 400 -0.23 18.68 8.53
CA ASP A 400 -0.73 19.70 7.60
C ASP A 400 -0.66 21.08 8.28
N THR A 401 -0.44 22.14 7.49
CA THR A 401 -0.61 23.50 7.97
C THR A 401 -2.09 23.69 8.32
N GLU A 402 -2.43 24.08 9.55
CA GLU A 402 -3.75 24.58 9.84
C GLU A 402 -3.97 25.84 8.98
N VAL A 403 -4.73 25.70 7.91
CA VAL A 403 -5.30 26.86 7.24
C VAL A 403 -6.38 27.38 8.19
N ALA A 404 -6.03 28.39 8.96
CA ALA A 404 -7.01 29.15 9.71
C ALA A 404 -8.02 29.71 8.70
N ASP A 405 -9.16 29.03 8.58
CA ASP A 405 -10.27 29.46 7.74
C ASP A 405 -10.84 30.73 8.38
N HIS A 406 -10.23 31.87 8.07
CA HIS A 406 -10.80 33.18 8.37
C HIS A 406 -12.05 33.33 7.51
N LYS A 407 -13.17 32.79 7.99
CA LYS A 407 -14.49 33.23 7.52
C LYS A 407 -14.69 34.66 7.99
N ASN A 408 -14.43 35.61 7.08
CA ASN A 408 -14.98 36.98 7.17
C ASN A 408 -16.48 36.94 6.87
#